data_593356edfd9cfe4a4c9d63cb23454b71
#
_entry.id   593356edfd9cfe4a4c9d63cb23454b71
#
_cell.length_a   1.000
_cell.length_b   1.000
_cell.length_c   1.000
_cell.angle_alpha   90.00
_cell.angle_beta   90.00
_cell.angle_gamma   90.00
#
_symmetry.space_group_name_H-M   'P 1'
#
loop_
_entity.id
_entity.type
_entity.pdbx_description
1 polymer ?
#
loop_
_entity_poly.entity_id
_entity_poly.type
_entity_poly.pdbx_seq_one_letter_code
_entity_poly.pdbx_strand_id
1 'polypeptide(L)'
;SYPMKLVSLDSSRFAMVWTDANTYYVKVVVGTVSGSSITFGSTVVVESYNASGYVEIDKVAANKIVITYMTWGGPGGTGLPKLSVGTISGSSISMGSAITWPYVTNGNKLEAVSYNSTEDKILVVAPGTDNATNRAKFVAAGTVSGNNITFGSLVQISTQAEEGYYFKAVYDSTTN
;
A
#
# COMPACT_ATOMS: atom_id res chain seq x y z
N SER A 1 -17.65 3.79 -4.65
CA SER A 1 -17.00 2.50 -4.89
C SER A 1 -15.66 2.49 -4.17
N TYR A 2 -15.46 1.51 -3.32
CA TYR A 2 -14.17 1.32 -2.64
C TYR A 2 -13.31 0.38 -3.47
N PRO A 3 -12.09 0.77 -3.85
CA PRO A 3 -11.22 -0.05 -4.66
C PRO A 3 -10.82 -1.32 -3.92
N MET A 4 -10.72 -2.40 -4.67
CA MET A 4 -10.13 -3.66 -4.25
C MET A 4 -8.85 -3.87 -5.06
N LYS A 5 -7.78 -4.25 -4.40
CA LYS A 5 -6.48 -4.50 -5.03
C LYS A 5 -6.01 -5.91 -4.74
N LEU A 6 -5.24 -6.44 -5.67
CA LEU A 6 -4.75 -7.82 -5.61
C LEU A 6 -3.30 -7.88 -6.06
N VAL A 7 -2.50 -8.71 -5.41
CA VAL A 7 -1.13 -9.03 -5.79
C VAL A 7 -0.90 -10.53 -5.80
N SER A 8 -0.18 -11.03 -6.79
CA SER A 8 0.25 -12.43 -6.86
C SER A 8 1.38 -12.67 -5.85
N LEU A 9 1.27 -13.73 -5.06
CA LEU A 9 2.30 -14.15 -4.12
C LEU A 9 3.24 -15.21 -4.73
N ASP A 10 2.63 -16.17 -5.41
CA ASP A 10 3.30 -17.24 -6.14
C ASP A 10 2.37 -17.81 -7.23
N SER A 11 2.69 -18.98 -7.77
CA SER A 11 1.93 -19.62 -8.86
C SER A 11 0.49 -20.00 -8.47
N SER A 12 0.18 -20.10 -7.18
CA SER A 12 -1.12 -20.56 -6.69
C SER A 12 -1.79 -19.62 -5.68
N ARG A 13 -1.06 -18.66 -5.12
CA ARG A 13 -1.59 -17.78 -4.07
C ARG A 13 -1.55 -16.31 -4.48
N PHE A 14 -2.52 -15.57 -3.93
CA PHE A 14 -2.61 -14.11 -4.05
C PHE A 14 -3.03 -13.50 -2.72
N ALA A 15 -2.75 -12.24 -2.52
CA ALA A 15 -3.33 -11.45 -1.44
C ALA A 15 -4.27 -10.40 -2.04
N MET A 16 -5.38 -10.14 -1.35
CA MET A 16 -6.39 -9.17 -1.75
C MET A 16 -6.68 -8.24 -0.59
N VAL A 17 -6.64 -6.94 -0.85
CA VAL A 17 -6.94 -5.88 0.11
C VAL A 17 -8.13 -5.05 -0.37
N TRP A 18 -8.97 -4.61 0.57
CA TRP A 18 -10.11 -3.72 0.29
C TRP A 18 -10.48 -2.89 1.52
N THR A 19 -11.24 -1.83 1.30
CA THR A 19 -11.94 -1.14 2.36
C THR A 19 -13.39 -1.63 2.41
N ASP A 20 -13.81 -2.12 3.56
CA ASP A 20 -15.17 -2.60 3.80
C ASP A 20 -16.15 -1.43 3.85
N ALA A 21 -17.21 -1.48 3.03
CA ALA A 21 -18.14 -0.37 2.85
C ALA A 21 -19.02 -0.10 4.08
N ASN A 22 -19.21 -1.08 4.97
CA ASN A 22 -20.07 -0.94 6.14
C ASN A 22 -19.30 -0.46 7.38
N THR A 23 -18.06 -0.94 7.52
CA THR A 23 -17.22 -0.65 8.70
C THR A 23 -16.16 0.38 8.44
N TYR A 24 -15.85 0.67 7.17
CA TYR A 24 -14.70 1.48 6.75
C TYR A 24 -13.35 0.92 7.21
N TYR A 25 -13.27 -0.37 7.49
CA TYR A 25 -12.03 -1.05 7.87
C TYR A 25 -11.26 -1.48 6.63
N VAL A 26 -9.94 -1.35 6.68
CA VAL A 26 -9.07 -2.00 5.69
C VAL A 26 -8.94 -3.46 6.07
N LYS A 27 -9.26 -4.34 5.15
CA LYS A 27 -9.21 -5.78 5.31
C LYS A 27 -8.31 -6.42 4.27
N VAL A 28 -7.68 -7.51 4.63
CA VAL A 28 -6.84 -8.33 3.74
C VAL A 28 -7.13 -9.80 3.92
N VAL A 29 -6.99 -10.56 2.84
CA VAL A 29 -7.12 -12.02 2.85
C VAL A 29 -6.13 -12.65 1.87
N VAL A 30 -5.67 -13.86 2.18
CA VAL A 30 -4.90 -14.70 1.24
C VAL A 30 -5.84 -15.68 0.57
N GLY A 31 -5.80 -15.71 -0.76
CA GLY A 31 -6.51 -16.68 -1.58
C GLY A 31 -5.55 -17.70 -2.18
N THR A 32 -6.03 -18.93 -2.37
CA THR A 32 -5.31 -20.03 -3.03
C THR A 32 -6.13 -20.55 -4.20
N VAL A 33 -5.50 -20.65 -5.35
CA VAL A 33 -6.07 -21.19 -6.60
C VAL A 33 -5.63 -22.64 -6.75
N SER A 34 -6.58 -23.53 -7.00
CA SER A 34 -6.33 -24.94 -7.32
C SER A 34 -7.24 -25.37 -8.48
N GLY A 35 -6.67 -25.53 -9.66
CA GLY A 35 -7.45 -25.72 -10.88
C GLY A 35 -8.39 -24.54 -11.13
N SER A 36 -9.69 -24.80 -11.19
CA SER A 36 -10.74 -23.76 -11.33
C SER A 36 -11.34 -23.29 -9.99
N SER A 37 -10.82 -23.76 -8.86
CA SER A 37 -11.34 -23.44 -7.54
C SER A 37 -10.48 -22.39 -6.84
N ILE A 38 -11.12 -21.54 -6.03
CA ILE A 38 -10.46 -20.57 -5.16
C ILE A 38 -10.93 -20.83 -3.72
N THR A 39 -9.96 -20.89 -2.81
CA THR A 39 -10.21 -20.95 -1.37
C THR A 39 -9.56 -19.75 -0.69
N PHE A 40 -10.17 -19.26 0.37
CA PHE A 40 -9.67 -18.12 1.12
C PHE A 40 -9.29 -18.54 2.55
N GLY A 41 -8.20 -17.95 3.04
CA GLY A 41 -7.87 -17.99 4.46
C GLY A 41 -8.77 -17.05 5.28
N SER A 42 -8.41 -16.85 6.54
CA SER A 42 -9.12 -15.91 7.39
C SER A 42 -8.85 -14.47 6.98
N THR A 43 -9.92 -13.66 6.92
CA THR A 43 -9.80 -12.22 6.72
C THR A 43 -9.19 -11.56 7.96
N VAL A 44 -8.22 -10.69 7.75
CA VAL A 44 -7.53 -9.94 8.80
C VAL A 44 -7.84 -8.44 8.63
N VAL A 45 -8.12 -7.76 9.73
CA VAL A 45 -8.27 -6.31 9.77
C VAL A 45 -6.87 -5.68 9.84
N VAL A 46 -6.55 -4.85 8.85
CA VAL A 46 -5.30 -4.08 8.78
C VAL A 46 -5.43 -2.79 9.57
N GLU A 47 -6.59 -2.12 9.42
CA GLU A 47 -6.91 -0.87 10.09
C GLU A 47 -8.40 -0.88 10.45
N SER A 48 -8.69 -0.61 11.72
CA SER A 48 -10.06 -0.58 12.25
C SER A 48 -10.62 0.84 12.42
N TYR A 49 -9.90 1.85 11.96
CA TYR A 49 -10.29 3.24 12.10
C TYR A 49 -10.56 3.85 10.73
N ASN A 50 -11.77 4.27 10.50
CA ASN A 50 -12.33 5.07 9.39
C ASN A 50 -11.36 5.25 8.19
N ALA A 51 -11.10 4.18 7.44
CA ALA A 51 -10.23 4.23 6.29
C ALA A 51 -10.95 4.87 5.10
N SER A 52 -10.29 5.78 4.42
CA SER A 52 -10.76 6.24 3.12
C SER A 52 -10.54 5.16 2.08
N GLY A 53 -11.40 5.05 1.10
CA GLY A 53 -11.39 4.01 0.07
C GLY A 53 -10.15 3.92 -0.84
N TYR A 54 -8.98 4.35 -0.36
CA TYR A 54 -7.71 4.27 -1.09
C TYR A 54 -6.83 3.20 -0.46
N VAL A 55 -6.62 2.12 -1.20
CA VAL A 55 -5.71 1.03 -0.80
C VAL A 55 -4.85 0.63 -1.98
N GLU A 56 -3.57 0.37 -1.74
CA GLU A 56 -2.66 -0.29 -2.67
C GLU A 56 -1.94 -1.42 -1.95
N ILE A 57 -1.45 -2.39 -2.71
CA ILE A 57 -0.75 -3.56 -2.20
C ILE A 57 0.35 -3.98 -3.17
N ASP A 58 1.50 -4.36 -2.65
CA ASP A 58 2.51 -5.09 -3.40
C ASP A 58 3.19 -6.16 -2.55
N LYS A 59 3.80 -7.11 -3.23
CA LYS A 59 4.60 -8.18 -2.63
C LYS A 59 6.03 -7.68 -2.45
N VAL A 60 6.59 -7.81 -1.24
CA VAL A 60 7.96 -7.40 -0.91
C VAL A 60 8.92 -8.56 -0.66
N ALA A 61 8.41 -9.78 -0.59
CA ALA A 61 9.19 -11.02 -0.51
C ALA A 61 8.24 -12.21 -0.72
N ALA A 62 8.75 -13.42 -0.78
CA ALA A 62 7.94 -14.64 -0.97
C ALA A 62 6.80 -14.78 0.06
N ASN A 63 7.02 -14.26 1.26
CA ASN A 63 6.07 -14.35 2.37
C ASN A 63 5.72 -12.99 2.99
N LYS A 64 5.94 -11.88 2.27
CA LYS A 64 5.64 -10.54 2.77
C LYS A 64 4.93 -9.68 1.73
N ILE A 65 4.02 -8.86 2.22
CA ILE A 65 3.35 -7.82 1.45
C ILE A 65 3.49 -6.48 2.17
N VAL A 66 3.36 -5.40 1.41
CA VAL A 66 3.13 -4.06 1.94
C VAL A 66 1.75 -3.58 1.48
N ILE A 67 1.00 -2.98 2.38
CA ILE A 67 -0.30 -2.36 2.09
C ILE A 67 -0.18 -0.89 2.43
N THR A 68 -0.62 -0.02 1.51
CA THR A 68 -0.79 1.41 1.78
C THR A 68 -2.28 1.74 1.85
N TYR A 69 -2.63 2.65 2.74
CA TYR A 69 -4.00 3.10 2.94
C TYR A 69 -4.03 4.48 3.58
N MET A 70 -5.19 5.10 3.61
CA MET A 70 -5.40 6.37 4.27
C MET A 70 -6.49 6.24 5.33
N THR A 71 -6.26 6.81 6.52
CA THR A 71 -7.29 6.93 7.55
C THR A 71 -7.87 8.33 7.56
N TRP A 72 -9.21 8.46 7.75
CA TRP A 72 -9.89 9.74 7.92
C TRP A 72 -10.20 9.99 9.40
N GLY A 73 -10.02 11.22 9.87
CA GLY A 73 -10.64 11.63 11.11
C GLY A 73 -9.77 11.54 12.36
N GLY A 74 -8.58 12.15 12.32
CA GLY A 74 -8.03 12.74 13.55
C GLY A 74 -8.74 14.07 13.86
N PRO A 75 -8.47 14.69 15.03
CA PRO A 75 -8.94 16.03 15.32
C PRO A 75 -8.52 16.99 14.18
N GLY A 76 -9.50 17.57 13.48
CA GLY A 76 -9.24 18.42 12.30
C GLY A 76 -9.60 17.81 10.95
N GLY A 77 -10.10 16.57 10.88
CA GLY A 77 -10.60 15.95 9.64
C GLY A 77 -9.54 15.62 8.59
N THR A 78 -8.26 15.65 8.94
CA THR A 78 -7.15 15.37 8.04
C THR A 78 -6.84 13.89 7.98
N GLY A 79 -6.92 13.30 6.78
CA GLY A 79 -6.51 11.92 6.55
C GLY A 79 -4.99 11.76 6.69
N LEU A 80 -4.54 10.65 7.28
CA LEU A 80 -3.13 10.30 7.36
C LEU A 80 -2.85 9.09 6.47
N PRO A 81 -1.93 9.18 5.53
CA PRO A 81 -1.46 8.03 4.78
C PRO A 81 -0.62 7.13 5.67
N LYS A 82 -0.90 5.86 5.60
CA LYS A 82 -0.26 4.81 6.39
C LYS A 82 0.20 3.65 5.52
N LEU A 83 1.14 2.89 6.05
CA LEU A 83 1.60 1.62 5.49
C LEU A 83 1.61 0.56 6.57
N SER A 84 1.41 -0.69 6.19
CA SER A 84 1.59 -1.84 7.08
C SER A 84 2.23 -2.99 6.32
N VAL A 85 3.13 -3.70 6.98
CA VAL A 85 3.76 -4.91 6.43
C VAL A 85 3.02 -6.13 6.95
N GLY A 86 2.62 -7.01 6.04
CA GLY A 86 2.02 -8.30 6.35
C GLY A 86 2.99 -9.45 6.16
N THR A 87 3.03 -10.40 7.09
CA THR A 87 3.77 -11.66 6.95
C THR A 87 2.80 -12.81 6.71
N ILE A 88 3.06 -13.59 5.66
CA ILE A 88 2.19 -14.67 5.17
C ILE A 88 2.77 -16.02 5.56
N SER A 89 1.92 -16.90 6.09
CA SER A 89 2.24 -18.29 6.37
C SER A 89 1.09 -19.19 5.88
N GLY A 90 1.33 -19.93 4.79
CA GLY A 90 0.27 -20.67 4.11
C GLY A 90 -0.84 -19.75 3.59
N SER A 91 -2.08 -19.95 4.06
CA SER A 91 -3.23 -19.09 3.79
C SER A 91 -3.50 -18.06 4.88
N SER A 92 -2.65 -17.99 5.91
CA SER A 92 -2.77 -17.04 7.01
C SER A 92 -1.89 -15.82 6.77
N ILE A 93 -2.33 -14.68 7.30
CA ILE A 93 -1.55 -13.44 7.28
C ILE A 93 -1.58 -12.79 8.67
N SER A 94 -0.45 -12.27 9.11
CA SER A 94 -0.32 -11.44 10.30
C SER A 94 0.19 -10.06 9.91
N MET A 95 -0.47 -9.00 10.39
CA MET A 95 -0.10 -7.62 10.09
C MET A 95 0.80 -7.04 11.18
N GLY A 96 1.82 -6.32 10.77
CA GLY A 96 2.61 -5.46 11.65
C GLY A 96 1.86 -4.17 12.01
N SER A 97 2.44 -3.40 12.92
CA SER A 97 1.91 -2.09 13.30
C SER A 97 1.88 -1.13 12.12
N ALA A 98 0.88 -0.26 12.12
CA ALA A 98 0.77 0.79 11.11
C ALA A 98 1.93 1.80 11.22
N ILE A 99 2.50 2.15 10.09
CA ILE A 99 3.56 3.14 9.94
C ILE A 99 2.94 4.36 9.26
N THR A 100 2.97 5.51 9.92
CA THR A 100 2.52 6.75 9.29
C THR A 100 3.58 7.21 8.28
N TRP A 101 3.13 7.62 7.10
CA TRP A 101 4.01 8.17 6.07
C TRP A 101 4.69 9.46 6.57
N PRO A 102 6.03 9.51 6.59
CA PRO A 102 6.72 10.59 7.31
C PRO A 102 6.75 11.94 6.58
N TYR A 103 6.33 12.00 5.32
CA TYR A 103 6.56 13.18 4.47
C TYR A 103 5.28 13.94 4.10
N VAL A 104 4.12 13.54 4.62
CA VAL A 104 2.84 14.18 4.27
C VAL A 104 2.15 14.68 5.50
N THR A 105 1.71 15.91 5.45
CA THR A 105 1.09 16.56 6.58
C THR A 105 -0.42 16.59 6.55
N ASN A 106 -1.11 16.47 5.41
CA ASN A 106 -2.57 16.61 5.39
C ASN A 106 -3.23 15.99 4.15
N GLY A 107 -4.09 15.00 4.37
CA GLY A 107 -5.15 14.62 3.42
C GLY A 107 -4.74 13.94 2.12
N ASN A 108 -3.46 13.71 1.91
CA ASN A 108 -2.95 13.15 0.66
C ASN A 108 -2.80 11.62 0.77
N LYS A 109 -3.32 10.91 -0.21
CA LYS A 109 -3.19 9.44 -0.33
C LYS A 109 -1.84 9.05 -0.91
N LEU A 110 -1.31 7.89 -0.51
CA LEU A 110 -0.25 7.23 -1.26
C LEU A 110 -0.85 6.67 -2.55
N GLU A 111 -0.24 6.98 -3.68
CA GLU A 111 -0.86 6.72 -4.99
C GLU A 111 -0.43 5.39 -5.58
N ALA A 112 0.77 4.94 -5.26
CA ALA A 112 1.27 3.64 -5.70
C ALA A 112 2.34 3.13 -4.73
N VAL A 113 2.46 1.82 -4.67
CA VAL A 113 3.58 1.12 -4.07
C VAL A 113 4.05 0.05 -5.03
N SER A 114 5.37 -0.13 -5.15
CA SER A 114 5.98 -1.19 -5.94
C SER A 114 7.25 -1.69 -5.27
N TYR A 115 7.54 -2.97 -5.41
CA TYR A 115 8.74 -3.57 -4.87
C TYR A 115 9.78 -3.83 -5.96
N ASN A 116 10.97 -3.28 -5.73
CA ASN A 116 12.16 -3.56 -6.52
C ASN A 116 12.92 -4.73 -5.87
N SER A 117 12.84 -5.91 -6.48
CA SER A 117 13.44 -7.12 -5.96
C SER A 117 14.96 -7.18 -6.10
N THR A 118 15.55 -6.39 -6.99
CA THR A 118 17.01 -6.32 -7.18
C THR A 118 17.68 -5.54 -6.05
N GLU A 119 17.09 -4.40 -5.69
CA GLU A 119 17.62 -3.53 -4.65
C GLU A 119 17.05 -3.82 -3.25
N ASP A 120 16.10 -4.75 -3.15
CA ASP A 120 15.33 -5.05 -1.93
C ASP A 120 14.70 -3.78 -1.33
N LYS A 121 14.03 -3.00 -2.17
CA LYS A 121 13.41 -1.74 -1.80
C LYS A 121 11.95 -1.68 -2.25
N ILE A 122 11.12 -1.07 -1.44
CA ILE A 122 9.82 -0.58 -1.91
C ILE A 122 9.98 0.84 -2.46
N LEU A 123 9.23 1.15 -3.50
CA LEU A 123 9.05 2.49 -4.01
C LEU A 123 7.63 2.94 -3.69
N VAL A 124 7.49 4.09 -3.06
CA VAL A 124 6.19 4.67 -2.73
C VAL A 124 6.05 6.00 -3.44
N VAL A 125 5.00 6.13 -4.25
CA VAL A 125 4.65 7.37 -4.93
C VAL A 125 3.61 8.11 -4.10
N ALA A 126 3.88 9.37 -3.83
CA ALA A 126 3.01 10.24 -3.06
C ALA A 126 2.89 11.62 -3.71
N PRO A 127 1.76 12.32 -3.57
CA PRO A 127 1.69 13.73 -3.90
C PRO A 127 2.53 14.55 -2.93
N GLY A 128 2.93 15.73 -3.37
CA GLY A 128 3.71 16.66 -2.56
C GLY A 128 2.98 17.19 -1.32
N THR A 129 3.76 17.78 -0.44
CA THR A 129 3.32 18.26 0.88
C THR A 129 2.49 19.54 0.81
N ASP A 130 2.39 20.18 -0.33
CA ASP A 130 1.86 21.52 -0.44
C ASP A 130 0.38 21.52 -0.86
N ASN A 131 -0.31 22.47 -0.27
CA ASN A 131 -1.68 22.93 -0.52
C ASN A 131 -2.19 22.63 -1.92
N ALA A 132 -3.49 22.67 -2.10
CA ALA A 132 -4.28 22.38 -3.30
C ALA A 132 -3.76 22.96 -4.65
N THR A 133 -2.72 23.78 -4.63
CA THR A 133 -2.11 24.42 -5.80
C THR A 133 -0.81 23.77 -6.29
N ASN A 134 -0.14 22.95 -5.48
CA ASN A 134 1.14 22.33 -5.87
C ASN A 134 1.05 20.80 -5.76
N ARG A 135 0.55 20.16 -6.80
CA ARG A 135 0.36 18.71 -6.88
C ARG A 135 1.60 17.99 -7.41
N ALA A 136 2.79 18.51 -7.14
CA ALA A 136 4.03 17.84 -7.48
C ALA A 136 4.01 16.38 -6.98
N LYS A 137 4.60 15.47 -7.72
CA LYS A 137 4.71 14.07 -7.36
C LYS A 137 6.09 13.76 -6.85
N PHE A 138 6.14 12.91 -5.85
CA PHE A 138 7.35 12.50 -5.20
C PHE A 138 7.41 10.97 -5.11
N VAL A 139 8.62 10.45 -5.06
CA VAL A 139 8.89 9.05 -4.78
C VAL A 139 9.88 8.95 -3.63
N ALA A 140 9.70 7.97 -2.77
CA ALA A 140 10.69 7.57 -1.79
C ALA A 140 10.95 6.07 -1.88
N ALA A 141 12.21 5.70 -1.73
CA ALA A 141 12.61 4.32 -1.54
C ALA A 141 12.55 3.95 -0.06
N GLY A 142 11.97 2.80 0.26
CA GLY A 142 11.88 2.26 1.61
C GLY A 142 12.56 0.90 1.72
N THR A 143 13.26 0.67 2.83
CA THR A 143 13.80 -0.66 3.20
C THR A 143 12.85 -1.31 4.18
N VAL A 144 12.42 -2.53 3.87
CA VAL A 144 11.57 -3.34 4.76
C VAL A 144 12.47 -4.22 5.63
N SER A 145 12.37 -4.05 6.95
CA SER A 145 13.08 -4.88 7.93
C SER A 145 12.10 -5.41 8.97
N GLY A 146 11.89 -6.72 8.98
CA GLY A 146 10.83 -7.31 9.79
C GLY A 146 9.47 -6.79 9.34
N ASN A 147 8.76 -6.11 10.24
CA ASN A 147 7.48 -5.44 9.97
C ASN A 147 7.61 -3.90 9.93
N ASN A 148 8.83 -3.39 9.89
CA ASN A 148 9.11 -1.95 9.83
C ASN A 148 9.56 -1.53 8.43
N ILE A 149 9.37 -0.25 8.12
CA ILE A 149 9.86 0.37 6.90
C ILE A 149 10.64 1.63 7.28
N THR A 150 11.87 1.74 6.76
CA THR A 150 12.67 2.96 6.87
C THR A 150 12.78 3.60 5.50
N PHE A 151 12.40 4.86 5.38
CA PHE A 151 12.42 5.59 4.13
C PHE A 151 13.68 6.46 3.99
N GLY A 152 14.22 6.51 2.77
CA GLY A 152 15.21 7.48 2.33
C GLY A 152 14.56 8.84 2.01
N SER A 153 15.34 9.76 1.43
CA SER A 153 14.84 11.10 1.06
C SER A 153 13.76 11.03 -0.03
N LEU A 154 12.84 12.02 0.01
CA LEU A 154 11.90 12.24 -1.08
C LEU A 154 12.62 12.76 -2.33
N VAL A 155 12.29 12.21 -3.47
CA VAL A 155 12.72 12.68 -4.78
C VAL A 155 11.50 13.20 -5.54
N GLN A 156 11.56 14.45 -5.98
CA GLN A 156 10.52 15.03 -6.81
C GLN A 156 10.61 14.51 -8.23
N ILE A 157 9.51 14.00 -8.77
CA ILE A 157 9.43 13.43 -10.14
C ILE A 157 8.62 14.30 -11.09
N SER A 158 7.83 15.25 -10.59
CA SER A 158 7.15 16.25 -11.43
C SER A 158 7.09 17.60 -10.72
N THR A 159 7.14 18.68 -11.50
CA THR A 159 7.11 20.08 -10.99
C THR A 159 5.73 20.71 -11.07
N GLN A 160 4.77 20.09 -11.73
CA GLN A 160 3.44 20.65 -11.97
C GLN A 160 2.30 19.77 -11.45
N ALA A 161 1.19 20.45 -11.19
CA ALA A 161 -0.09 19.83 -10.89
C ALA A 161 -0.63 19.10 -12.14
N GLU A 162 0.00 17.97 -12.47
CA GLU A 162 -0.63 17.08 -13.46
C GLU A 162 -1.85 16.44 -12.80
N GLU A 163 -3.01 16.65 -13.41
CA GLU A 163 -4.29 16.07 -12.98
C GLU A 163 -4.33 14.57 -13.26
N GLY A 164 -3.42 13.80 -12.64
CA GLY A 164 -3.44 12.36 -12.64
C GLY A 164 -3.93 11.86 -11.29
N TYR A 165 -5.12 11.32 -11.25
CA TYR A 165 -5.69 10.76 -10.01
C TYR A 165 -5.26 9.32 -9.74
N TYR A 166 -4.59 8.66 -10.71
CA TYR A 166 -4.20 7.26 -10.61
C TYR A 166 -2.80 7.06 -11.15
N PHE A 167 -1.87 6.73 -10.27
CA PHE A 167 -0.54 6.30 -10.62
C PHE A 167 -0.42 4.80 -10.39
N LYS A 168 0.34 4.14 -11.24
CA LYS A 168 0.76 2.76 -11.05
C LYS A 168 2.27 2.72 -11.16
N ALA A 169 2.92 2.16 -10.16
CA ALA A 169 4.33 1.82 -10.21
C ALA A 169 4.46 0.33 -10.50
N VAL A 170 5.35 -0.03 -11.40
CA VAL A 170 5.71 -1.42 -11.70
C VAL A 170 7.23 -1.49 -11.78
N TYR A 171 7.81 -2.44 -11.08
CA TYR A 171 9.21 -2.76 -11.25
C TYR A 171 9.37 -3.76 -12.40
N ASP A 172 10.24 -3.43 -13.36
CA ASP A 172 10.62 -4.32 -14.45
C ASP A 172 11.95 -5.00 -14.10
N SER A 173 11.89 -6.30 -13.82
CA SER A 173 13.08 -7.09 -13.50
C SER A 173 13.88 -7.55 -14.73
N THR A 174 13.41 -7.24 -15.94
CA THR A 174 14.00 -7.72 -17.19
C THR A 174 15.04 -6.77 -17.79
N THR A 175 15.17 -5.56 -17.28
CA THR A 175 16.03 -4.49 -17.83
C THR A 175 17.33 -4.26 -17.05
N ASN A 176 17.82 -5.25 -16.31
CA ASN A 176 19.13 -5.19 -15.65
C ASN A 176 20.25 -5.67 -16.57
#